data_16391f745480884242bb774a807355e4
#
_entry.id   16391f745480884242bb774a807355e4
#
_cell.length_a   1.000
_cell.length_b   1.000
_cell.length_c   1.000
_cell.angle_alpha   90.00
_cell.angle_beta   90.00
_cell.angle_gamma   90.00
#
_symmetry.space_group_name_H-M   'P 1'
#
loop_
_entity.id
_entity.type
_entity.pdbx_description
1 polymer ?
#
loop_
_entity_poly.entity_id
_entity_poly.type
_entity_poly.pdbx_seq_one_letter_code
_entity_poly.pdbx_strand_id
1 'polypeptide(L)'
;MTVASAYPNYRASGLPWVPRLPEGWQVLRNGRLFGHRVETGFPNLPILEVSLRTGVRVRDMENLKRKQVMSQKEKYKRAAKGDIAYNMMRMWQGAVGPAPVDGLVSPAYVVVKPYDEANSSYYSYLFRTAAYMQEVNKFSRGIVADRNRLYWESFKQMPSLVPPRPEQDQIVAYLRAQDAHIARFIKTKRDLIKLLTEQKLRIIDHAITRGLDASVALKPSGIEWLGEMPEHWKALKLKFATKRIVGGSTPKSDEASYWDGGIVWVTPRDISKTDSLHTSLRTISAAGLQSCASTLVPPGSIVITSRAPVGNVAIARVELCTNQGCKAVVPAPDIAISDFLFLLLLRMKERLQVLANGTTFAEIGTWVLANEFIPVPPVSEQQAICRWITEECQPLDDAIARTEDEIKLIREYRDRLIADVVTGQVDVRGWQPGPDDVVDDAALAALGDENEDVTEEEDGDGED
;
A
#
# COMPACT_ATOMS: atom_id res chain seq x y z
N MET A 1 3.03 -8.19 32.85
CA MET A 1 1.88 -7.54 32.19
C MET A 1 0.77 -7.41 33.24
N THR A 2 0.52 -6.22 33.76
CA THR A 2 -0.64 -5.97 34.64
C THR A 2 -1.88 -6.10 33.74
N VAL A 3 -2.75 -7.06 34.08
CA VAL A 3 -4.00 -7.27 33.33
C VAL A 3 -4.82 -5.99 33.42
N ALA A 4 -5.05 -5.33 32.31
CA ALA A 4 -5.93 -4.19 32.23
C ALA A 4 -7.31 -4.60 32.71
N SER A 5 -7.80 -4.02 33.80
CA SER A 5 -9.07 -4.36 34.44
C SER A 5 -10.17 -3.40 33.96
N ALA A 6 -11.43 -3.76 34.19
CA ALA A 6 -12.53 -2.82 34.02
C ALA A 6 -12.52 -1.79 35.16
N TYR A 7 -13.10 -0.61 34.92
CA TYR A 7 -13.33 0.36 35.99
C TYR A 7 -14.31 -0.21 37.03
N PRO A 8 -14.15 0.17 38.31
CA PRO A 8 -15.01 -0.38 39.37
C PRO A 8 -16.49 -0.02 39.20
N ASN A 9 -16.77 1.18 38.72
CA ASN A 9 -18.14 1.68 38.56
C ASN A 9 -18.36 2.33 37.21
N TYR A 10 -19.55 2.14 36.66
CA TYR A 10 -20.01 2.74 35.40
C TYR A 10 -21.35 3.43 35.58
N ARG A 11 -21.61 4.44 34.78
CA ARG A 11 -22.88 5.09 34.59
C ARG A 11 -23.32 5.11 33.14
N ALA A 12 -24.59 5.33 32.85
CA ALA A 12 -25.07 5.54 31.49
C ALA A 12 -24.43 6.79 30.86
N SER A 13 -23.97 6.70 29.64
CA SER A 13 -23.32 7.83 28.94
C SER A 13 -24.35 8.77 28.30
N GLY A 14 -25.50 8.24 27.90
CA GLY A 14 -26.46 8.90 27.01
C GLY A 14 -26.08 8.89 25.53
N LEU A 15 -24.96 8.22 25.16
CA LEU A 15 -24.46 8.13 23.79
C LEU A 15 -24.66 6.70 23.24
N PRO A 16 -25.33 6.52 22.08
CA PRO A 16 -25.56 5.19 21.52
C PRO A 16 -24.27 4.41 21.21
N TRP A 17 -23.21 5.10 20.83
CA TRP A 17 -21.92 4.49 20.44
C TRP A 17 -21.01 4.12 21.63
N VAL A 18 -21.30 4.64 22.84
CA VAL A 18 -20.66 4.25 24.11
C VAL A 18 -21.73 4.22 25.19
N PRO A 19 -22.44 3.13 25.38
CA PRO A 19 -23.61 3.08 26.29
C PRO A 19 -23.29 3.36 27.75
N ARG A 20 -22.07 3.06 28.21
CA ARG A 20 -21.64 3.23 29.59
C ARG A 20 -20.27 3.93 29.67
N LEU A 21 -20.07 4.75 30.69
CA LEU A 21 -18.83 5.45 31.00
C LEU A 21 -18.39 5.16 32.42
N PRO A 22 -17.08 5.19 32.70
CA PRO A 22 -16.57 5.19 34.07
C PRO A 22 -17.18 6.32 34.89
N GLU A 23 -17.44 6.07 36.15
CA GLU A 23 -17.83 7.12 37.09
C GLU A 23 -16.73 8.16 37.19
N GLY A 24 -17.11 9.45 37.09
CA GLY A 24 -16.14 10.57 37.03
C GLY A 24 -15.82 11.07 35.62
N TRP A 25 -16.08 10.29 34.57
CA TRP A 25 -15.98 10.79 33.20
C TRP A 25 -17.19 11.63 32.83
N GLN A 26 -16.97 12.66 32.01
CA GLN A 26 -18.03 13.55 31.51
C GLN A 26 -18.26 13.35 30.02
N VAL A 27 -19.38 13.87 29.53
CA VAL A 27 -19.69 14.04 28.11
C VAL A 27 -19.89 15.52 27.87
N LEU A 28 -19.03 16.12 27.06
CA LEU A 28 -19.11 17.53 26.70
C LEU A 28 -19.15 17.69 25.18
N ARG A 29 -19.73 18.81 24.72
CA ARG A 29 -19.63 19.18 23.30
C ARG A 29 -18.21 19.66 22.98
N ASN A 30 -17.72 19.35 21.78
CA ASN A 30 -16.38 19.73 21.34
C ASN A 30 -16.09 21.24 21.45
N GLY A 31 -17.09 22.09 21.27
CA GLY A 31 -16.94 23.52 21.46
C GLY A 31 -16.63 23.97 22.90
N ARG A 32 -16.77 23.07 23.89
CA ARG A 32 -16.33 23.30 25.30
C ARG A 32 -14.88 22.85 25.52
N LEU A 33 -14.32 22.09 24.62
CA LEU A 33 -12.98 21.49 24.72
C LEU A 33 -11.98 22.17 23.77
N PHE A 34 -12.49 22.76 22.68
CA PHE A 34 -11.66 23.30 21.61
C PHE A 34 -12.19 24.66 21.14
N GLY A 35 -11.25 25.55 20.77
CA GLY A 35 -11.51 26.80 20.04
C GLY A 35 -11.10 26.68 18.56
N HIS A 36 -11.86 27.27 17.65
CA HIS A 36 -11.51 27.33 16.23
C HIS A 36 -10.31 28.25 16.00
N ARG A 37 -9.24 27.74 15.33
CA ARG A 37 -8.13 28.58 14.90
C ARG A 37 -8.25 28.88 13.41
N VAL A 38 -8.31 30.17 13.10
CA VAL A 38 -8.36 30.67 11.70
C VAL A 38 -7.27 31.73 11.55
N GLU A 39 -6.02 31.29 11.40
CA GLU A 39 -4.86 32.15 11.25
C GLU A 39 -4.20 31.82 9.91
N THR A 40 -3.92 32.85 9.08
CA THR A 40 -3.26 32.74 7.77
C THR A 40 -2.11 33.75 7.68
N GLY A 41 -1.33 33.73 6.60
CA GLY A 41 -0.24 34.70 6.41
C GLY A 41 1.11 34.29 7.01
N PHE A 42 1.41 33.00 7.12
CA PHE A 42 2.67 32.45 7.66
C PHE A 42 3.44 31.61 6.60
N PRO A 43 3.83 32.15 5.44
CA PRO A 43 4.32 31.37 4.29
C PRO A 43 5.64 30.61 4.57
N ASN A 44 6.37 30.96 5.64
CA ASN A 44 7.67 30.38 6.00
C ASN A 44 7.56 29.12 6.87
N LEU A 45 6.36 28.78 7.37
CA LEU A 45 6.18 27.58 8.15
C LEU A 45 6.20 26.31 7.26
N PRO A 46 6.61 25.15 7.81
CA PRO A 46 6.57 23.89 7.08
C PRO A 46 5.14 23.48 6.77
N ILE A 47 4.97 22.78 5.65
CA ILE A 47 3.67 22.19 5.29
C ILE A 47 3.42 20.93 6.13
N LEU A 48 2.22 20.84 6.66
CA LEU A 48 1.72 19.65 7.33
C LEU A 48 0.73 18.92 6.41
N GLU A 49 0.80 17.61 6.45
CA GLU A 49 -0.17 16.73 5.79
C GLU A 49 -0.89 15.85 6.82
N VAL A 50 -2.11 15.45 6.51
CA VAL A 50 -2.89 14.59 7.40
C VAL A 50 -3.05 13.22 6.73
N SER A 51 -2.44 12.22 7.35
CA SER A 51 -2.56 10.82 6.98
C SER A 51 -3.76 10.18 7.64
N LEU A 52 -4.43 9.26 6.95
CA LEU A 52 -5.55 8.47 7.50
C LEU A 52 -5.09 7.56 8.65
N ARG A 53 -3.83 7.14 8.68
CA ARG A 53 -3.31 6.15 9.64
C ARG A 53 -2.44 6.74 10.73
N THR A 54 -1.54 7.65 10.38
CA THR A 54 -0.54 8.18 11.32
C THR A 54 -0.90 9.56 11.87
N GLY A 55 -1.95 10.22 11.35
CA GLY A 55 -2.38 11.55 11.79
C GLY A 55 -1.61 12.67 11.07
N VAL A 56 -1.29 13.75 11.78
CA VAL A 56 -0.61 14.92 11.20
C VAL A 56 0.90 14.75 11.27
N ARG A 57 1.59 14.99 10.15
CA ARG A 57 3.06 14.98 10.05
C ARG A 57 3.57 16.10 9.18
N VAL A 58 4.86 16.41 9.30
CA VAL A 58 5.53 17.33 8.36
C VAL A 58 5.64 16.64 7.00
N ARG A 59 5.21 17.34 5.96
CA ARG A 59 5.25 16.82 4.59
C ARG A 59 6.69 16.73 4.10
N ASP A 60 7.07 15.56 3.59
CA ASP A 60 8.36 15.36 2.95
C ASP A 60 8.34 15.94 1.53
N MET A 61 8.99 17.10 1.36
CA MET A 61 9.04 17.82 0.09
C MET A 61 10.07 17.23 -0.91
N GLU A 62 10.99 16.37 -0.45
CA GLU A 62 12.04 15.79 -1.29
C GLU A 62 11.53 14.52 -2.02
N ASN A 63 10.63 13.78 -1.40
CA ASN A 63 10.10 12.49 -1.91
C ASN A 63 8.69 12.57 -2.49
N LEU A 64 8.27 13.74 -3.00
CA LEU A 64 6.94 13.89 -3.59
C LEU A 64 6.80 13.06 -4.88
N LYS A 65 5.87 12.12 -4.89
CA LYS A 65 5.46 11.36 -6.09
C LYS A 65 4.89 12.26 -7.21
N ARG A 66 4.40 13.45 -6.88
CA ARG A 66 3.97 14.53 -7.80
C ARG A 66 4.52 15.86 -7.29
N LYS A 67 5.16 16.64 -8.17
CA LYS A 67 5.49 18.04 -7.91
C LYS A 67 4.18 18.85 -7.94
N GLN A 68 3.50 18.95 -6.80
CA GLN A 68 2.44 19.93 -6.65
C GLN A 68 3.08 21.31 -6.43
N VAL A 69 2.89 22.21 -7.38
CA VAL A 69 3.26 23.61 -7.21
C VAL A 69 2.21 24.22 -6.28
N MET A 70 2.55 24.35 -4.99
CA MET A 70 1.71 25.05 -4.03
C MET A 70 1.79 26.57 -4.31
N SER A 71 0.89 27.06 -5.13
CA SER A 71 0.64 28.48 -5.29
C SER A 71 -0.15 28.98 -4.07
N GLN A 72 0.22 30.14 -3.51
CA GLN A 72 -0.55 30.87 -2.48
C GLN A 72 -0.50 30.28 -1.07
N LYS A 73 0.71 30.00 -0.56
CA LYS A 73 0.91 29.56 0.84
C LYS A 73 0.35 30.53 1.89
N GLU A 74 0.15 31.79 1.54
CA GLU A 74 -0.45 32.81 2.40
C GLU A 74 -1.90 32.50 2.79
N LYS A 75 -2.60 31.71 1.97
CA LYS A 75 -3.98 31.26 2.25
C LYS A 75 -4.06 30.04 3.15
N TYR A 76 -2.94 29.35 3.37
CA TYR A 76 -2.91 28.17 4.23
C TYR A 76 -3.13 28.58 5.68
N LYS A 77 -3.81 27.69 6.42
CA LYS A 77 -4.11 27.90 7.83
C LYS A 77 -2.95 27.44 8.70
N ARG A 78 -2.57 28.24 9.70
CA ARG A 78 -1.61 27.85 10.72
C ARG A 78 -2.25 26.83 11.65
N ALA A 79 -1.54 25.73 11.89
CA ALA A 79 -1.73 24.83 13.02
C ALA A 79 -0.53 24.99 13.94
N ALA A 80 -0.74 25.47 15.16
CA ALA A 80 0.30 25.55 16.16
C ALA A 80 0.59 24.14 16.72
N LYS A 81 1.82 23.91 17.23
CA LYS A 81 2.17 22.65 17.88
C LYS A 81 1.12 22.28 18.94
N GLY A 82 0.56 21.08 18.84
CA GLY A 82 -0.47 20.59 19.75
C GLY A 82 -1.91 20.96 19.35
N ASP A 83 -2.15 21.83 18.36
CA ASP A 83 -3.48 21.97 17.77
C ASP A 83 -3.89 20.68 17.06
N ILE A 84 -5.18 20.38 17.01
CA ILE A 84 -5.69 19.27 16.20
C ILE A 84 -6.09 19.82 14.84
N ALA A 85 -5.57 19.21 13.77
CA ALA A 85 -5.99 19.47 12.41
C ALA A 85 -6.75 18.27 11.84
N TYR A 86 -7.88 18.51 11.15
CA TYR A 86 -8.61 17.47 10.45
C TYR A 86 -9.05 17.90 9.07
N ASN A 87 -9.07 16.94 8.13
CA ASN A 87 -9.61 17.16 6.78
C ASN A 87 -11.13 17.14 6.82
N MET A 88 -11.78 18.23 6.39
CA MET A 88 -13.25 18.35 6.43
C MET A 88 -13.95 17.22 5.67
N MET A 89 -13.37 16.75 4.56
CA MET A 89 -13.96 15.73 3.68
C MET A 89 -13.66 14.30 4.10
N ARG A 90 -12.58 14.09 4.91
CA ARG A 90 -12.10 12.73 5.25
C ARG A 90 -11.97 12.48 6.75
N MET A 91 -12.50 13.36 7.62
CA MET A 91 -12.49 13.11 9.06
C MET A 91 -13.27 11.84 9.44
N TRP A 92 -14.33 11.53 8.71
CA TRP A 92 -15.08 10.29 8.86
C TRP A 92 -14.29 9.02 8.51
N GLN A 93 -13.14 9.16 7.85
CA GLN A 93 -12.15 8.10 7.60
C GLN A 93 -10.97 8.14 8.58
N GLY A 94 -10.97 9.06 9.56
CA GLY A 94 -9.90 9.20 10.54
C GLY A 94 -8.79 10.17 10.17
N ALA A 95 -9.00 11.04 9.16
CA ALA A 95 -8.04 12.09 8.77
C ALA A 95 -7.99 13.22 9.80
N VAL A 96 -7.38 12.97 10.96
CA VAL A 96 -7.26 13.89 12.10
C VAL A 96 -6.02 13.57 12.93
N GLY A 97 -5.40 14.58 13.51
CA GLY A 97 -4.29 14.40 14.44
C GLY A 97 -3.76 15.71 15.02
N PRO A 98 -2.93 15.65 16.07
CA PRO A 98 -2.25 16.82 16.62
C PRO A 98 -1.09 17.25 15.73
N ALA A 99 -0.92 18.55 15.52
CA ALA A 99 0.21 19.12 14.82
C ALA A 99 1.51 18.88 15.63
N PRO A 100 2.53 18.22 15.05
CA PRO A 100 3.77 17.92 15.76
C PRO A 100 4.67 19.16 15.95
N VAL A 101 4.51 20.13 15.06
CA VAL A 101 5.22 21.43 15.05
C VAL A 101 4.26 22.51 14.57
N ASP A 102 4.66 23.78 14.74
CA ASP A 102 3.99 24.88 14.05
C ASP A 102 4.11 24.70 12.53
N GLY A 103 3.00 24.68 11.83
CA GLY A 103 3.01 24.42 10.39
C GLY A 103 1.73 24.87 9.70
N LEU A 104 1.66 24.60 8.41
CA LEU A 104 0.57 25.03 7.53
C LEU A 104 -0.24 23.81 7.04
N VAL A 105 -1.55 23.93 7.10
CA VAL A 105 -2.48 22.98 6.47
C VAL A 105 -3.32 23.67 5.40
N SER A 106 -3.75 22.93 4.38
CA SER A 106 -4.60 23.42 3.30
C SER A 106 -5.89 24.10 3.84
N PRO A 107 -6.46 25.06 3.12
CA PRO A 107 -7.76 25.67 3.47
C PRO A 107 -8.90 24.66 3.69
N ALA A 108 -8.84 23.49 3.06
CA ALA A 108 -9.80 22.38 3.23
C ALA A 108 -9.74 21.70 4.62
N TYR A 109 -8.84 22.12 5.48
CA TYR A 109 -8.72 21.59 6.84
C TYR A 109 -9.32 22.56 7.86
N VAL A 110 -9.82 21.98 8.94
CA VAL A 110 -10.20 22.73 10.15
C VAL A 110 -9.12 22.52 11.21
N VAL A 111 -8.69 23.62 11.82
CA VAL A 111 -7.72 23.61 12.92
C VAL A 111 -8.42 24.00 14.21
N VAL A 112 -8.25 23.20 15.25
CA VAL A 112 -8.83 23.47 16.55
C VAL A 112 -7.77 23.49 17.64
N LYS A 113 -7.78 24.58 18.44
CA LYS A 113 -6.89 24.76 19.60
C LYS A 113 -7.51 24.07 20.82
N PRO A 114 -6.84 23.15 21.48
CA PRO A 114 -7.34 22.56 22.74
C PRO A 114 -7.35 23.59 23.84
N TYR A 115 -8.33 23.51 24.75
CA TYR A 115 -8.32 24.17 26.04
C TYR A 115 -7.55 23.31 27.06
N ASP A 116 -7.24 23.86 28.23
CA ASP A 116 -6.36 23.23 29.23
C ASP A 116 -6.85 21.84 29.70
N GLU A 117 -8.14 21.59 29.64
CA GLU A 117 -8.79 20.32 30.02
C GLU A 117 -8.64 19.24 28.95
N ALA A 118 -8.18 19.59 27.74
CA ALA A 118 -8.13 18.68 26.61
C ALA A 118 -6.69 18.30 26.22
N ASN A 119 -6.37 17.00 26.26
CA ASN A 119 -5.16 16.46 25.70
C ASN A 119 -5.37 16.11 24.21
N SER A 120 -4.70 16.81 23.30
CA SER A 120 -4.85 16.63 21.85
C SER A 120 -4.55 15.21 21.39
N SER A 121 -3.59 14.51 22.02
CA SER A 121 -3.27 13.13 21.66
C SER A 121 -4.38 12.17 22.09
N TYR A 122 -4.99 12.35 23.26
CA TYR A 122 -6.15 11.57 23.69
C TYR A 122 -7.31 11.73 22.70
N TYR A 123 -7.62 12.98 22.33
CA TYR A 123 -8.71 13.23 21.36
C TYR A 123 -8.39 12.75 19.96
N SER A 124 -7.11 12.77 19.57
CA SER A 124 -6.71 12.14 18.30
C SER A 124 -7.00 10.65 18.27
N TYR A 125 -6.70 9.92 19.36
CA TYR A 125 -7.07 8.52 19.49
C TYR A 125 -8.60 8.32 19.48
N LEU A 126 -9.34 9.10 20.26
CA LEU A 126 -10.81 9.00 20.31
C LEU A 126 -11.46 9.25 18.94
N PHE A 127 -11.04 10.34 18.26
CA PHE A 127 -11.62 10.75 16.98
C PHE A 127 -11.37 9.76 15.84
N ARG A 128 -10.37 8.91 15.99
CA ARG A 128 -9.99 7.86 15.02
C ARG A 128 -10.58 6.50 15.34
N THR A 129 -11.36 6.37 16.41
CA THR A 129 -12.12 5.13 16.65
C THR A 129 -13.26 4.98 15.65
N ALA A 130 -13.54 3.73 15.23
CA ALA A 130 -14.64 3.44 14.29
C ALA A 130 -15.98 4.02 14.77
N ALA A 131 -16.26 3.94 16.06
CA ALA A 131 -17.48 4.49 16.66
C ALA A 131 -17.58 6.01 16.52
N TYR A 132 -16.49 6.74 16.78
CA TYR A 132 -16.47 8.20 16.63
C TYR A 132 -16.52 8.63 15.16
N MET A 133 -15.83 7.90 14.26
CA MET A 133 -15.90 8.14 12.81
C MET A 133 -17.33 8.00 12.27
N GLN A 134 -18.11 7.02 12.77
CA GLN A 134 -19.54 6.93 12.45
C GLN A 134 -20.33 8.14 12.95
N GLU A 135 -20.00 8.65 14.14
CA GLU A 135 -20.61 9.87 14.66
C GLU A 135 -20.24 11.10 13.82
N VAL A 136 -18.98 11.23 13.40
CA VAL A 136 -18.53 12.27 12.44
C VAL A 136 -19.41 12.25 11.18
N ASN A 137 -19.68 11.08 10.63
CA ASN A 137 -20.49 10.96 9.41
C ASN A 137 -21.92 11.49 9.62
N LYS A 138 -22.53 11.30 10.79
CA LYS A 138 -23.86 11.83 11.12
C LYS A 138 -23.90 13.35 11.20
N PHE A 139 -22.83 13.98 11.68
CA PHE A 139 -22.72 15.43 11.80
C PHE A 139 -22.18 16.10 10.53
N SER A 140 -21.66 15.34 9.59
CA SER A 140 -21.20 15.84 8.30
C SER A 140 -22.35 16.17 7.37
N ARG A 141 -22.16 17.16 6.50
CA ARG A 141 -23.19 17.63 5.57
C ARG A 141 -22.69 17.52 4.13
N GLY A 142 -23.49 16.95 3.23
CA GLY A 142 -23.22 16.85 1.80
C GLY A 142 -24.46 16.32 1.07
N ILE A 143 -24.54 16.59 -0.25
CA ILE A 143 -25.64 16.12 -1.11
C ILE A 143 -25.42 14.68 -1.54
N VAL A 144 -24.15 14.22 -1.58
CA VAL A 144 -23.74 12.86 -1.97
C VAL A 144 -22.82 12.31 -0.88
N ALA A 145 -22.91 11.01 -0.60
CA ALA A 145 -22.17 10.36 0.48
C ALA A 145 -20.64 10.61 0.42
N ASP A 146 -20.05 10.66 -0.77
CA ASP A 146 -18.60 10.91 -0.96
C ASP A 146 -18.18 12.37 -0.84
N ARG A 147 -19.13 13.31 -0.68
CA ARG A 147 -18.90 14.75 -0.53
C ARG A 147 -19.32 15.30 0.82
N ASN A 148 -19.47 14.47 1.82
CA ASN A 148 -19.77 14.87 3.19
C ASN A 148 -18.61 15.69 3.78
N ARG A 149 -18.92 16.89 4.30
CA ARG A 149 -17.95 17.80 4.93
C ARG A 149 -18.33 18.06 6.38
N LEU A 150 -17.34 17.90 7.27
CA LEU A 150 -17.46 18.28 8.67
C LEU A 150 -16.92 19.68 8.90
N TYR A 151 -17.79 20.67 8.91
CA TYR A 151 -17.44 22.06 9.25
C TYR A 151 -17.28 22.25 10.76
N TRP A 152 -16.56 23.28 11.17
CA TRP A 152 -16.40 23.65 12.57
C TRP A 152 -17.74 23.78 13.32
N GLU A 153 -18.76 24.39 12.70
CA GLU A 153 -20.08 24.60 13.30
C GLU A 153 -20.78 23.27 13.66
N SER A 154 -20.59 22.24 12.91
CA SER A 154 -21.05 20.89 13.20
C SER A 154 -20.14 20.19 14.22
N PHE A 155 -18.82 20.26 14.01
CA PHE A 155 -17.84 19.65 14.91
C PHE A 155 -17.99 20.13 16.37
N LYS A 156 -18.18 21.45 16.60
CA LYS A 156 -18.33 22.01 17.94
C LYS A 156 -19.56 21.49 18.70
N GLN A 157 -20.57 20.95 18.01
CA GLN A 157 -21.78 20.39 18.60
C GLN A 157 -21.65 18.89 18.92
N MET A 158 -20.67 18.20 18.33
CA MET A 158 -20.47 16.77 18.55
C MET A 158 -20.10 16.50 20.01
N PRO A 159 -20.66 15.44 20.61
CA PRO A 159 -20.30 15.02 21.96
C PRO A 159 -18.95 14.27 21.96
N SER A 160 -18.13 14.53 22.96
CA SER A 160 -16.90 13.79 23.26
C SER A 160 -16.82 13.35 24.70
N LEU A 161 -16.10 12.26 24.92
CA LEU A 161 -15.82 11.72 26.25
C LEU A 161 -14.72 12.52 26.92
N VAL A 162 -14.87 12.81 28.20
CA VAL A 162 -13.94 13.67 28.93
C VAL A 162 -13.52 12.98 30.24
N PRO A 163 -12.46 12.15 30.19
CA PRO A 163 -11.77 11.74 31.40
C PRO A 163 -11.17 12.95 32.13
N PRO A 164 -10.91 12.86 33.44
CA PRO A 164 -10.03 13.83 34.12
C PRO A 164 -8.71 14.01 33.38
N ARG A 165 -8.17 15.24 33.29
CA ARG A 165 -6.95 15.53 32.51
C ARG A 165 -5.77 14.61 32.85
N PRO A 166 -5.43 14.31 34.11
CA PRO A 166 -4.36 13.36 34.43
C PRO A 166 -4.59 11.95 33.89
N GLU A 167 -5.86 11.54 33.81
CA GLU A 167 -6.24 10.25 33.26
C GLU A 167 -6.12 10.23 31.72
N GLN A 168 -6.42 11.33 31.01
CA GLN A 168 -6.13 11.48 29.58
C GLN A 168 -4.64 11.33 29.32
N ASP A 169 -3.80 11.95 30.11
CA ASP A 169 -2.33 11.89 30.00
C ASP A 169 -1.84 10.45 30.23
N GLN A 170 -2.40 9.73 31.21
CA GLN A 170 -2.10 8.33 31.49
C GLN A 170 -2.53 7.40 30.34
N ILE A 171 -3.73 7.60 29.79
CA ILE A 171 -4.24 6.86 28.61
C ILE A 171 -3.29 7.05 27.42
N VAL A 172 -2.87 8.28 27.16
CA VAL A 172 -1.93 8.58 26.06
C VAL A 172 -0.59 7.90 26.28
N ALA A 173 -0.03 7.95 27.50
CA ALA A 173 1.23 7.29 27.82
C ALA A 173 1.14 5.78 27.59
N TYR A 174 0.07 5.14 28.07
CA TYR A 174 -0.19 3.71 27.85
C TYR A 174 -0.30 3.36 26.36
N LEU A 175 -1.16 4.07 25.62
CA LEU A 175 -1.39 3.78 24.21
C LEU A 175 -0.14 4.00 23.37
N ARG A 176 0.67 5.03 23.65
CA ARG A 176 1.96 5.23 22.96
C ARG A 176 2.95 4.10 23.22
N ALA A 177 3.01 3.57 24.44
CA ALA A 177 3.83 2.41 24.75
C ALA A 177 3.35 1.17 23.99
N GLN A 178 2.02 0.91 23.95
CA GLN A 178 1.46 -0.20 23.18
C GLN A 178 1.70 -0.03 21.67
N ASP A 179 1.53 1.18 21.15
CA ASP A 179 1.83 1.51 19.75
C ASP A 179 3.31 1.22 19.42
N ALA A 180 4.24 1.55 20.32
CA ALA A 180 5.66 1.25 20.12
C ALA A 180 5.94 -0.26 20.10
N HIS A 181 5.30 -1.05 20.97
CA HIS A 181 5.41 -2.52 20.95
C HIS A 181 4.87 -3.11 19.64
N ILE A 182 3.68 -2.69 19.23
CA ILE A 182 3.03 -3.15 17.99
C ILE A 182 3.87 -2.76 16.78
N ALA A 183 4.42 -1.54 16.75
CA ALA A 183 5.29 -1.06 15.68
C ALA A 183 6.55 -1.94 15.53
N ARG A 184 7.22 -2.26 16.64
CA ARG A 184 8.38 -3.16 16.65
C ARG A 184 8.00 -4.56 16.16
N PHE A 185 6.85 -5.08 16.60
CA PHE A 185 6.35 -6.38 16.13
C PHE A 185 6.13 -6.37 14.61
N ILE A 186 5.39 -5.38 14.08
CA ILE A 186 5.12 -5.25 12.64
C ILE A 186 6.43 -5.13 11.84
N LYS A 187 7.39 -4.33 12.32
CA LYS A 187 8.70 -4.20 11.68
C LYS A 187 9.41 -5.55 11.60
N THR A 188 9.51 -6.27 12.71
CA THR A 188 10.15 -7.60 12.75
C THR A 188 9.48 -8.58 11.79
N LYS A 189 8.13 -8.56 11.70
CA LYS A 189 7.38 -9.41 10.78
C LYS A 189 7.61 -9.03 9.31
N ARG A 190 7.70 -7.75 8.98
CA ARG A 190 8.06 -7.29 7.63
C ARG A 190 9.49 -7.69 7.25
N ASP A 191 10.43 -7.58 8.18
CA ASP A 191 11.81 -8.01 7.96
C ASP A 191 11.86 -9.54 7.72
N LEU A 192 11.05 -10.32 8.43
CA LEU A 192 10.90 -11.77 8.19
C LEU A 192 10.35 -12.06 6.80
N ILE A 193 9.27 -11.39 6.37
CA ILE A 193 8.70 -11.54 5.01
C ILE A 193 9.77 -11.25 3.96
N LYS A 194 10.55 -10.19 4.15
CA LYS A 194 11.64 -9.83 3.24
C LYS A 194 12.68 -10.96 3.14
N LEU A 195 13.12 -11.50 4.27
CA LEU A 195 14.12 -12.59 4.29
C LEU A 195 13.58 -13.88 3.63
N LEU A 196 12.32 -14.24 3.90
CA LEU A 196 11.67 -15.40 3.27
C LEU A 196 11.55 -15.21 1.76
N THR A 197 11.20 -14.01 1.31
CA THR A 197 11.13 -13.66 -0.11
C THR A 197 12.50 -13.73 -0.78
N GLU A 198 13.54 -13.22 -0.12
CA GLU A 198 14.94 -13.33 -0.62
C GLU A 198 15.40 -14.79 -0.70
N GLN A 199 15.06 -15.62 0.29
CA GLN A 199 15.35 -17.05 0.28
C GLN A 199 14.65 -17.74 -0.90
N LYS A 200 13.37 -17.47 -1.11
CA LYS A 200 12.59 -17.98 -2.25
C LYS A 200 13.25 -17.61 -3.58
N LEU A 201 13.62 -16.34 -3.74
CA LEU A 201 14.30 -15.88 -4.96
C LEU A 201 15.63 -16.60 -5.20
N ARG A 202 16.42 -16.89 -4.15
CA ARG A 202 17.68 -17.64 -4.25
C ARG A 202 17.44 -19.09 -4.65
N ILE A 203 16.41 -19.75 -4.11
CA ILE A 203 16.01 -21.11 -4.50
C ILE A 203 15.68 -21.16 -6.00
N ILE A 204 14.83 -20.24 -6.46
CA ILE A 204 14.44 -20.11 -7.86
C ILE A 204 15.68 -19.86 -8.72
N ASP A 205 16.47 -18.83 -8.38
CA ASP A 205 17.67 -18.45 -9.15
C ASP A 205 18.64 -19.62 -9.32
N HIS A 206 18.94 -20.32 -8.24
CA HIS A 206 19.83 -21.48 -8.27
C HIS A 206 19.29 -22.57 -9.21
N ALA A 207 18.04 -22.95 -9.08
CA ALA A 207 17.44 -24.04 -9.85
C ALA A 207 17.37 -23.73 -11.35
N ILE A 208 16.99 -22.50 -11.73
CA ILE A 208 16.86 -22.12 -13.15
C ILE A 208 18.18 -21.77 -13.82
N THR A 209 19.28 -21.59 -13.06
CA THR A 209 20.59 -21.24 -13.62
C THR A 209 21.61 -22.39 -13.53
N ARG A 210 21.51 -23.26 -12.52
CA ARG A 210 22.46 -24.33 -12.22
C ARG A 210 21.84 -25.73 -12.22
N GLY A 211 20.50 -25.85 -12.35
CA GLY A 211 19.80 -27.13 -12.25
C GLY A 211 19.69 -27.65 -10.82
N LEU A 212 19.26 -28.91 -10.67
CA LEU A 212 19.02 -29.55 -9.39
C LEU A 212 20.16 -30.44 -8.93
N ASP A 213 21.02 -30.89 -9.85
CA ASP A 213 22.12 -31.81 -9.58
C ASP A 213 23.48 -31.05 -9.45
N ALA A 214 23.91 -30.87 -8.22
CA ALA A 214 25.18 -30.19 -7.92
C ALA A 214 26.44 -30.94 -8.40
N SER A 215 26.31 -32.21 -8.81
CA SER A 215 27.45 -33.02 -9.32
C SER A 215 27.73 -32.78 -10.80
N VAL A 216 26.84 -32.11 -11.52
CA VAL A 216 27.01 -31.83 -12.95
C VAL A 216 28.11 -30.79 -13.15
N ALA A 217 29.02 -31.07 -14.07
CA ALA A 217 30.05 -30.12 -14.46
C ALA A 217 29.45 -28.85 -15.07
N LEU A 218 30.00 -27.70 -14.71
CA LEU A 218 29.61 -26.40 -15.24
C LEU A 218 30.52 -25.98 -16.39
N LYS A 219 29.97 -25.21 -17.30
CA LYS A 219 30.71 -24.54 -18.38
C LYS A 219 30.40 -23.05 -18.43
N PRO A 220 31.31 -22.21 -18.96
CA PRO A 220 30.96 -20.83 -19.28
C PRO A 220 29.71 -20.78 -20.19
N SER A 221 28.69 -20.04 -19.77
CA SER A 221 27.44 -19.97 -20.53
C SER A 221 27.52 -19.13 -21.80
N GLY A 222 28.48 -18.20 -21.86
CA GLY A 222 28.54 -17.16 -22.89
C GLY A 222 27.44 -16.12 -22.75
N ILE A 223 26.67 -16.17 -21.66
CA ILE A 223 25.58 -15.23 -21.33
C ILE A 223 26.12 -14.27 -20.25
N GLU A 224 26.19 -12.98 -20.57
CA GLU A 224 26.82 -11.97 -19.73
C GLU A 224 26.32 -11.97 -18.28
N TRP A 225 24.97 -12.07 -18.09
CA TRP A 225 24.33 -12.00 -16.78
C TRP A 225 24.32 -13.33 -16.00
N LEU A 226 24.68 -14.47 -16.64
CA LEU A 226 24.55 -15.81 -16.07
C LEU A 226 25.84 -16.37 -15.54
N GLY A 227 26.98 -16.08 -16.21
CA GLY A 227 28.26 -16.64 -15.92
C GLY A 227 28.38 -18.11 -16.36
N GLU A 228 28.15 -19.06 -15.46
CA GLU A 228 28.26 -20.51 -15.72
C GLU A 228 26.86 -21.19 -15.74
N MET A 229 26.80 -22.31 -16.46
CA MET A 229 25.62 -23.18 -16.52
C MET A 229 26.01 -24.65 -16.64
N PRO A 230 25.13 -25.64 -16.37
CA PRO A 230 25.40 -27.07 -16.57
C PRO A 230 25.90 -27.37 -17.99
N GLU A 231 26.88 -28.25 -18.10
CA GLU A 231 27.59 -28.52 -19.36
C GLU A 231 26.63 -28.98 -20.47
N HIS A 232 25.62 -29.76 -20.14
CA HIS A 232 24.64 -30.30 -21.09
C HIS A 232 23.55 -29.28 -21.50
N TRP A 233 23.43 -28.12 -20.82
CA TRP A 233 22.47 -27.11 -21.20
C TRP A 233 22.89 -26.32 -22.44
N LYS A 234 21.92 -25.74 -23.13
CA LYS A 234 22.17 -24.93 -24.33
C LYS A 234 21.89 -23.46 -24.02
N ALA A 235 22.80 -22.59 -24.48
CA ALA A 235 22.55 -21.16 -24.55
C ALA A 235 21.84 -20.86 -25.88
N LEU A 236 20.57 -20.44 -25.85
CA LEU A 236 19.78 -20.11 -27.03
C LEU A 236 19.30 -18.67 -26.97
N LYS A 237 19.13 -18.04 -28.12
CA LYS A 237 18.36 -16.78 -28.16
C LYS A 237 16.90 -17.07 -27.90
N LEU A 238 16.20 -16.19 -27.16
CA LEU A 238 14.81 -16.36 -26.76
C LEU A 238 13.90 -16.70 -27.95
N LYS A 239 14.12 -16.11 -29.11
CA LYS A 239 13.36 -16.41 -30.32
C LYS A 239 13.38 -17.89 -30.74
N PHE A 240 14.44 -18.65 -30.39
CA PHE A 240 14.52 -20.07 -30.69
C PHE A 240 13.81 -20.96 -29.67
N ALA A 241 13.50 -20.41 -28.50
CA ALA A 241 12.70 -21.08 -27.46
C ALA A 241 11.22 -20.72 -27.53
N THR A 242 10.81 -19.92 -28.52
CA THR A 242 9.45 -19.39 -28.65
C THR A 242 8.92 -19.58 -30.06
N LYS A 243 7.62 -19.79 -30.19
CA LYS A 243 6.93 -19.81 -31.51
C LYS A 243 6.86 -18.42 -32.10
N ARG A 244 6.60 -17.41 -31.26
CA ARG A 244 6.53 -15.99 -31.66
C ARG A 244 6.62 -15.08 -30.43
N ILE A 245 7.07 -13.87 -30.65
CA ILE A 245 7.02 -12.76 -29.70
C ILE A 245 6.25 -11.63 -30.38
N VAL A 246 5.13 -11.24 -29.80
CA VAL A 246 4.24 -10.24 -30.37
C VAL A 246 4.08 -9.03 -29.44
N GLY A 247 4.00 -7.85 -30.00
CA GLY A 247 3.55 -6.66 -29.32
C GLY A 247 2.05 -6.47 -29.46
N GLY A 248 1.52 -5.56 -28.69
CA GLY A 248 0.12 -5.18 -28.79
C GLY A 248 -0.08 -3.73 -29.22
N SER A 249 -1.32 -3.34 -29.29
CA SER A 249 -1.78 -2.00 -29.67
C SER A 249 -3.04 -1.62 -28.88
N THR A 250 -3.41 -0.35 -28.95
CA THR A 250 -4.63 0.16 -28.31
C THR A 250 -5.62 0.55 -29.41
N PRO A 251 -6.86 0.01 -29.41
CA PRO A 251 -7.96 0.51 -30.25
C PRO A 251 -8.21 2.00 -29.95
N LYS A 252 -8.87 2.72 -30.86
CA LYS A 252 -9.26 4.11 -30.61
C LYS A 252 -10.09 4.21 -29.34
N SER A 253 -9.66 5.05 -28.40
CA SER A 253 -10.25 5.14 -27.06
C SER A 253 -11.62 5.81 -27.03
N ASP A 254 -11.94 6.63 -28.04
CA ASP A 254 -13.19 7.36 -28.23
C ASP A 254 -14.26 6.57 -28.99
N GLU A 255 -13.93 5.39 -29.51
CA GLU A 255 -14.86 4.53 -30.22
C GLU A 255 -15.41 3.45 -29.26
N ALA A 256 -16.60 3.68 -28.71
CA ALA A 256 -17.21 2.82 -27.69
C ALA A 256 -17.43 1.36 -28.19
N SER A 257 -17.69 1.16 -29.50
CA SER A 257 -17.91 -0.16 -30.09
C SER A 257 -16.67 -1.09 -30.04
N TYR A 258 -15.50 -0.54 -29.78
CA TYR A 258 -14.25 -1.31 -29.69
C TYR A 258 -13.99 -1.87 -28.30
N TRP A 259 -14.76 -1.47 -27.29
CA TRP A 259 -14.54 -1.79 -25.88
C TRP A 259 -15.61 -2.72 -25.33
N ASP A 260 -15.33 -3.32 -24.17
CA ASP A 260 -16.23 -4.13 -23.34
C ASP A 260 -16.84 -5.36 -24.05
N GLY A 261 -16.13 -5.90 -25.07
CA GLY A 261 -16.58 -7.07 -25.88
C GLY A 261 -16.06 -8.43 -25.38
N GLY A 262 -15.49 -8.52 -24.19
CA GLY A 262 -15.11 -9.77 -23.53
C GLY A 262 -13.74 -10.35 -23.91
N ILE A 263 -13.02 -9.80 -24.90
CA ILE A 263 -11.65 -10.20 -25.22
C ILE A 263 -10.72 -9.56 -24.19
N VAL A 264 -9.97 -10.38 -23.45
CA VAL A 264 -9.01 -9.94 -22.45
C VAL A 264 -7.89 -9.14 -23.13
N TRP A 265 -7.76 -7.86 -22.75
CA TRP A 265 -6.78 -6.93 -23.31
C TRP A 265 -5.91 -6.35 -22.20
N VAL A 266 -4.67 -6.86 -22.12
CA VAL A 266 -3.75 -6.65 -21.00
C VAL A 266 -2.90 -5.40 -21.18
N THR A 267 -2.77 -4.65 -20.10
CA THR A 267 -1.92 -3.47 -19.97
C THR A 267 -0.88 -3.68 -18.85
N PRO A 268 0.15 -2.83 -18.71
CA PRO A 268 1.08 -2.93 -17.59
C PRO A 268 0.43 -2.88 -16.20
N ARG A 269 -0.76 -2.26 -16.07
CA ARG A 269 -1.49 -2.21 -14.80
C ARG A 269 -2.05 -3.57 -14.37
N ASP A 270 -2.41 -4.42 -15.33
CA ASP A 270 -2.95 -5.74 -15.07
C ASP A 270 -1.88 -6.69 -14.53
N ILE A 271 -0.61 -6.51 -14.92
CA ILE A 271 0.52 -7.36 -14.53
C ILE A 271 1.14 -6.93 -13.19
N SER A 272 0.86 -5.74 -12.70
CA SER A 272 1.54 -5.17 -11.53
C SER A 272 1.29 -5.91 -10.21
N LYS A 273 0.24 -6.75 -10.14
CA LYS A 273 -0.24 -7.38 -8.90
C LYS A 273 -0.46 -8.90 -9.01
N THR A 274 -0.14 -9.52 -10.14
CA THR A 274 -0.42 -10.95 -10.34
C THR A 274 0.57 -11.61 -11.29
N ASP A 275 0.91 -12.85 -10.98
CA ASP A 275 1.72 -13.72 -11.84
C ASP A 275 0.86 -14.53 -12.83
N SER A 276 -0.48 -14.43 -12.74
CA SER A 276 -1.43 -15.18 -13.57
C SER A 276 -2.55 -14.29 -14.07
N LEU A 277 -2.80 -14.29 -15.38
CA LEU A 277 -3.78 -13.45 -16.05
C LEU A 277 -5.00 -14.28 -16.47
N HIS A 278 -6.12 -14.10 -15.77
CA HIS A 278 -7.42 -14.69 -16.06
C HIS A 278 -8.39 -13.68 -16.67
N THR A 279 -8.16 -12.39 -16.43
CA THR A 279 -8.97 -11.27 -16.86
C THR A 279 -8.10 -10.02 -16.97
N SER A 280 -8.67 -8.91 -17.38
CA SER A 280 -8.05 -7.59 -17.45
C SER A 280 -9.00 -6.51 -16.94
N LEU A 281 -8.45 -5.35 -16.56
CA LEU A 281 -9.25 -4.20 -16.13
C LEU A 281 -10.21 -3.68 -17.20
N ARG A 282 -9.86 -3.88 -18.49
CA ARG A 282 -10.70 -3.53 -19.62
C ARG A 282 -10.62 -4.65 -20.65
N THR A 283 -11.72 -4.89 -21.35
CA THR A 283 -11.80 -5.83 -22.48
C THR A 283 -12.02 -5.09 -23.78
N ILE A 284 -11.72 -5.72 -24.90
CA ILE A 284 -12.03 -5.20 -26.24
C ILE A 284 -13.01 -6.11 -26.97
N SER A 285 -13.70 -5.54 -27.95
CA SER A 285 -14.60 -6.30 -28.83
C SER A 285 -13.83 -6.93 -30.00
N ALA A 286 -14.50 -7.81 -30.76
CA ALA A 286 -13.94 -8.34 -32.00
C ALA A 286 -13.62 -7.20 -32.99
N ALA A 287 -14.47 -6.17 -33.06
CA ALA A 287 -14.23 -4.99 -33.88
C ALA A 287 -13.00 -4.20 -33.37
N GLY A 288 -12.86 -4.07 -32.06
CA GLY A 288 -11.69 -3.44 -31.43
C GLY A 288 -10.40 -4.20 -31.76
N LEU A 289 -10.41 -5.52 -31.69
CA LEU A 289 -9.26 -6.36 -32.06
C LEU A 289 -8.88 -6.17 -33.54
N GLN A 290 -9.87 -6.14 -34.44
CA GLN A 290 -9.63 -5.93 -35.87
C GLN A 290 -9.17 -4.51 -36.21
N SER A 291 -9.55 -3.53 -35.41
CA SER A 291 -9.20 -2.11 -35.62
C SER A 291 -7.75 -1.75 -35.26
N CYS A 292 -7.03 -2.63 -34.60
CA CYS A 292 -5.68 -2.37 -34.10
C CYS A 292 -4.72 -3.55 -34.38
N ALA A 293 -3.42 -3.32 -34.16
CA ALA A 293 -2.37 -4.32 -34.41
C ALA A 293 -2.16 -5.28 -33.21
N SER A 294 -3.17 -5.47 -32.37
CA SER A 294 -3.11 -6.47 -31.30
C SER A 294 -3.35 -7.87 -31.87
N THR A 295 -2.62 -8.84 -31.33
CA THR A 295 -2.71 -10.25 -31.75
C THR A 295 -3.09 -11.10 -30.56
N LEU A 296 -4.07 -11.99 -30.72
CA LEU A 296 -4.42 -13.00 -29.72
C LEU A 296 -3.29 -14.00 -29.52
N VAL A 297 -3.01 -14.31 -28.27
CA VAL A 297 -2.07 -15.34 -27.85
C VAL A 297 -2.78 -16.38 -26.99
N PRO A 298 -2.38 -17.68 -27.11
CA PRO A 298 -3.04 -18.76 -26.38
C PRO A 298 -2.69 -18.75 -24.88
N PRO A 299 -3.46 -19.47 -24.05
CA PRO A 299 -3.07 -19.79 -22.67
C PRO A 299 -1.66 -20.39 -22.64
N GLY A 300 -0.91 -20.12 -21.58
CA GLY A 300 0.50 -20.48 -21.43
C GLY A 300 1.47 -19.48 -22.05
N SER A 301 1.00 -18.44 -22.74
CA SER A 301 1.86 -17.34 -23.18
C SER A 301 2.32 -16.50 -21.98
N ILE A 302 3.54 -15.95 -22.05
CA ILE A 302 4.09 -15.09 -21.00
C ILE A 302 3.98 -13.65 -21.47
N VAL A 303 3.35 -12.80 -20.65
CA VAL A 303 3.22 -11.36 -20.92
C VAL A 303 4.25 -10.61 -20.10
N ILE A 304 5.00 -9.71 -20.75
CA ILE A 304 6.07 -8.92 -20.14
C ILE A 304 5.75 -7.44 -20.34
N THR A 305 5.88 -6.63 -19.31
CA THR A 305 5.82 -5.17 -19.47
C THR A 305 7.07 -4.69 -20.21
N SER A 306 6.87 -4.11 -21.39
CA SER A 306 7.96 -3.57 -22.22
C SER A 306 8.19 -2.08 -21.99
N ARG A 307 7.27 -1.37 -21.31
CA ARG A 307 7.38 0.02 -20.87
C ARG A 307 7.32 0.10 -19.35
N ALA A 308 7.73 1.24 -18.80
CA ALA A 308 7.81 1.46 -17.36
C ALA A 308 6.50 1.13 -16.60
N PRO A 309 6.55 0.32 -15.53
CA PRO A 309 7.73 -0.41 -15.02
C PRO A 309 8.08 -1.63 -15.87
N VAL A 310 9.30 -1.63 -16.45
CA VAL A 310 9.77 -2.67 -17.36
C VAL A 310 10.07 -3.97 -16.62
N GLY A 311 9.75 -5.13 -17.26
CA GLY A 311 10.18 -6.44 -16.80
C GLY A 311 9.27 -7.12 -15.76
N ASN A 312 8.06 -6.60 -15.53
CA ASN A 312 7.03 -7.40 -14.83
C ASN A 312 6.51 -8.47 -15.77
N VAL A 313 6.26 -9.66 -15.24
CA VAL A 313 5.94 -10.87 -16.01
C VAL A 313 4.72 -11.56 -15.43
N ALA A 314 3.84 -12.07 -16.29
CA ALA A 314 2.72 -12.90 -15.87
C ALA A 314 2.39 -13.96 -16.93
N ILE A 315 1.80 -15.09 -16.52
CA ILE A 315 1.36 -16.15 -17.42
C ILE A 315 -0.11 -15.92 -17.80
N ALA A 316 -0.41 -15.96 -19.10
CA ALA A 316 -1.78 -15.99 -19.61
C ALA A 316 -2.46 -17.33 -19.25
N ARG A 317 -3.57 -17.31 -18.55
CA ARG A 317 -4.40 -18.48 -18.25
C ARG A 317 -5.60 -18.62 -19.17
N VAL A 318 -5.88 -17.56 -19.93
CA VAL A 318 -6.90 -17.50 -20.98
C VAL A 318 -6.29 -16.95 -22.26
N GLU A 319 -7.00 -17.07 -23.38
CA GLU A 319 -6.62 -16.37 -24.60
C GLU A 319 -6.74 -14.85 -24.37
N LEU A 320 -5.72 -14.11 -24.76
CA LEU A 320 -5.65 -12.67 -24.53
C LEU A 320 -4.85 -11.95 -25.62
N CYS A 321 -4.95 -10.64 -25.63
CA CYS A 321 -4.04 -9.75 -26.36
C CYS A 321 -3.53 -8.62 -25.46
N THR A 322 -2.61 -7.82 -25.95
CA THR A 322 -1.94 -6.81 -25.13
C THR A 322 -2.02 -5.42 -25.76
N ASN A 323 -1.78 -4.39 -24.97
CA ASN A 323 -1.49 -3.06 -25.46
C ASN A 323 -0.01 -2.91 -25.88
N GLN A 324 0.37 -1.73 -26.41
CA GLN A 324 1.74 -1.43 -26.82
C GLN A 324 2.77 -1.41 -25.66
N GLY A 325 2.31 -1.32 -24.40
CA GLY A 325 3.17 -1.35 -23.21
C GLY A 325 3.60 -2.76 -22.79
N CYS A 326 3.09 -3.80 -23.47
CA CYS A 326 3.38 -5.19 -23.18
C CYS A 326 3.86 -5.94 -24.43
N LYS A 327 4.62 -7.02 -24.22
CA LYS A 327 4.98 -8.03 -25.22
C LYS A 327 4.49 -9.38 -24.75
N ALA A 328 3.92 -10.16 -25.63
CA ALA A 328 3.54 -11.54 -25.34
C ALA A 328 4.51 -12.51 -26.02
N VAL A 329 5.08 -13.41 -25.22
CA VAL A 329 6.02 -14.45 -25.61
C VAL A 329 5.25 -15.76 -25.63
N VAL A 330 5.10 -16.37 -26.79
CA VAL A 330 4.44 -17.68 -26.97
C VAL A 330 5.51 -18.77 -26.97
N PRO A 331 5.61 -19.61 -25.93
CA PRO A 331 6.64 -20.65 -25.85
C PRO A 331 6.55 -21.67 -26.98
N ALA A 332 7.70 -22.27 -27.33
CA ALA A 332 7.79 -23.49 -28.14
C ALA A 332 7.89 -24.68 -27.16
N PRO A 333 6.82 -25.43 -26.87
CA PRO A 333 6.80 -26.38 -25.75
C PRO A 333 7.78 -27.55 -25.92
N ASP A 334 8.21 -27.84 -27.12
CA ASP A 334 9.24 -28.84 -27.42
C ASP A 334 10.66 -28.37 -27.04
N ILE A 335 10.85 -27.08 -26.75
CA ILE A 335 12.13 -26.45 -26.40
C ILE A 335 12.06 -25.81 -25.02
N ALA A 336 11.01 -25.03 -24.74
CA ALA A 336 10.83 -24.36 -23.46
C ALA A 336 9.34 -24.40 -23.03
N ILE A 337 9.11 -24.90 -21.82
CA ILE A 337 7.77 -24.90 -21.21
C ILE A 337 7.44 -23.54 -20.58
N SER A 338 6.16 -23.22 -20.53
CA SER A 338 5.65 -21.91 -20.05
C SER A 338 6.17 -21.56 -18.66
N ASP A 339 6.07 -22.50 -17.70
CA ASP A 339 6.41 -22.22 -16.30
C ASP A 339 7.93 -21.97 -16.12
N PHE A 340 8.79 -22.76 -16.81
CA PHE A 340 10.23 -22.52 -16.78
C PHE A 340 10.59 -21.16 -17.39
N LEU A 341 10.01 -20.85 -18.56
CA LEU A 341 10.28 -19.59 -19.24
C LEU A 341 9.76 -18.39 -18.45
N PHE A 342 8.63 -18.55 -17.75
CA PHE A 342 8.12 -17.53 -16.83
C PHE A 342 9.12 -17.24 -15.70
N LEU A 343 9.60 -18.26 -14.98
CA LEU A 343 10.56 -18.11 -13.90
C LEU A 343 11.86 -17.47 -14.39
N LEU A 344 12.33 -17.88 -15.55
CA LEU A 344 13.52 -17.34 -16.17
C LEU A 344 13.36 -15.85 -16.51
N LEU A 345 12.26 -15.45 -17.15
CA LEU A 345 12.00 -14.07 -17.51
C LEU A 345 11.74 -13.19 -16.28
N LEU A 346 11.15 -13.74 -15.23
CA LEU A 346 11.01 -13.08 -13.93
C LEU A 346 12.41 -12.75 -13.33
N ARG A 347 13.33 -13.72 -13.38
CA ARG A 347 14.72 -13.54 -12.94
C ARG A 347 15.47 -12.49 -13.76
N MET A 348 15.16 -12.40 -15.05
CA MET A 348 15.80 -11.45 -15.96
C MET A 348 15.32 -10.01 -15.80
N LYS A 349 14.45 -9.69 -14.84
CA LYS A 349 13.83 -8.36 -14.70
C LYS A 349 14.87 -7.22 -14.70
N GLU A 350 15.91 -7.30 -13.89
CA GLU A 350 16.97 -6.28 -13.84
C GLU A 350 17.70 -6.16 -15.18
N ARG A 351 18.03 -7.29 -15.82
CA ARG A 351 18.61 -7.33 -17.16
C ARG A 351 17.71 -6.65 -18.18
N LEU A 352 16.39 -6.94 -18.16
CA LEU A 352 15.41 -6.36 -19.05
C LEU A 352 15.31 -4.84 -18.85
N GLN A 353 15.45 -4.36 -17.62
CA GLN A 353 15.49 -2.92 -17.31
C GLN A 353 16.74 -2.24 -17.89
N VAL A 354 17.89 -2.89 -17.80
CA VAL A 354 19.15 -2.39 -18.41
C VAL A 354 19.05 -2.34 -19.92
N LEU A 355 18.35 -3.30 -20.55
CA LEU A 355 18.16 -3.37 -22.00
C LEU A 355 17.11 -2.39 -22.52
N ALA A 356 16.31 -1.80 -21.64
CA ALA A 356 15.32 -0.80 -22.01
C ALA A 356 15.98 0.53 -22.37
N ASN A 357 15.93 0.90 -23.63
CA ASN A 357 16.49 2.14 -24.15
C ASN A 357 15.47 3.25 -24.19
N GLY A 358 15.89 4.48 -23.87
CA GLY A 358 15.08 5.71 -23.99
C GLY A 358 15.34 6.68 -22.85
N THR A 359 15.55 7.96 -23.18
CA THR A 359 15.81 9.02 -22.19
C THR A 359 14.53 9.52 -21.52
N THR A 360 13.40 9.44 -22.20
CA THR A 360 12.09 9.92 -21.69
C THR A 360 11.16 8.76 -21.34
N PHE A 361 11.18 7.66 -22.12
CA PHE A 361 10.40 6.44 -21.89
C PHE A 361 11.25 5.22 -22.16
N ALA A 362 11.67 4.51 -21.12
CA ALA A 362 12.36 3.24 -21.25
C ALA A 362 11.43 2.20 -21.89
N GLU A 363 11.82 1.61 -23.03
CA GLU A 363 11.08 0.56 -23.73
C GLU A 363 12.00 -0.52 -24.24
N ILE A 364 11.61 -1.81 -24.09
CA ILE A 364 12.29 -2.93 -24.73
C ILE A 364 11.63 -3.24 -26.08
N GLY A 365 12.40 -3.13 -27.15
CA GLY A 365 11.98 -3.55 -28.47
C GLY A 365 11.86 -5.06 -28.61
N THR A 366 10.93 -5.54 -29.43
CA THR A 366 10.73 -6.97 -29.68
C THR A 366 12.02 -7.64 -30.19
N TRP A 367 12.80 -6.95 -31.03
CA TRP A 367 14.07 -7.47 -31.56
C TRP A 367 15.12 -7.66 -30.46
N VAL A 368 15.22 -6.73 -29.52
CA VAL A 368 16.15 -6.82 -28.37
C VAL A 368 15.79 -8.02 -27.53
N LEU A 369 14.52 -8.11 -27.08
CA LEU A 369 14.01 -9.23 -26.30
C LEU A 369 14.22 -10.59 -27.01
N ALA A 370 13.93 -10.66 -28.30
CA ALA A 370 14.03 -11.88 -29.10
C ALA A 370 15.49 -12.38 -29.26
N ASN A 371 16.46 -11.50 -29.19
CA ASN A 371 17.88 -11.85 -29.34
C ASN A 371 18.64 -12.01 -28.01
N GLU A 372 17.99 -11.81 -26.85
CA GLU A 372 18.60 -12.14 -25.56
C GLU A 372 18.85 -13.64 -25.44
N PHE A 373 20.04 -13.96 -24.92
CA PHE A 373 20.43 -15.34 -24.66
C PHE A 373 19.88 -15.84 -23.34
N ILE A 374 19.36 -17.05 -23.34
CA ILE A 374 18.80 -17.75 -22.20
C ILE A 374 19.38 -19.16 -22.07
N PRO A 375 19.53 -19.69 -20.83
CA PRO A 375 19.86 -21.09 -20.61
C PRO A 375 18.61 -21.95 -20.86
N VAL A 376 18.79 -23.04 -21.59
CA VAL A 376 17.69 -23.96 -21.93
C VAL A 376 18.11 -25.40 -21.60
N PRO A 377 17.62 -25.95 -20.46
CA PRO A 377 17.74 -27.37 -20.14
C PRO A 377 16.88 -28.25 -21.07
N PRO A 378 17.08 -29.58 -21.07
CA PRO A 378 16.11 -30.52 -21.64
C PRO A 378 14.71 -30.33 -21.03
N VAL A 379 13.64 -30.52 -21.81
CA VAL A 379 12.26 -30.29 -21.37
C VAL A 379 11.90 -31.08 -20.10
N SER A 380 12.36 -32.34 -20.00
CA SER A 380 12.16 -33.18 -18.79
C SER A 380 12.78 -32.55 -17.55
N GLU A 381 13.96 -31.94 -17.70
CA GLU A 381 14.65 -31.26 -16.61
C GLU A 381 13.96 -29.94 -16.25
N GLN A 382 13.47 -29.16 -17.23
CA GLN A 382 12.64 -27.98 -16.98
C GLN A 382 11.42 -28.34 -16.13
N GLN A 383 10.73 -29.44 -16.44
CA GLN A 383 9.57 -29.94 -15.67
C GLN A 383 9.98 -30.33 -14.24
N ALA A 384 11.13 -30.99 -14.09
CA ALA A 384 11.66 -31.36 -12.76
C ALA A 384 12.00 -30.13 -11.94
N ILE A 385 12.66 -29.12 -12.54
CA ILE A 385 13.01 -27.84 -11.91
C ILE A 385 11.75 -27.12 -11.45
N CYS A 386 10.75 -26.99 -12.30
CA CYS A 386 9.51 -26.29 -11.94
C CYS A 386 8.76 -26.99 -10.79
N ARG A 387 8.68 -28.33 -10.80
CA ARG A 387 8.09 -29.08 -9.71
C ARG A 387 8.83 -28.88 -8.40
N TRP A 388 10.14 -29.04 -8.43
CA TRP A 388 11.00 -28.88 -7.26
C TRP A 388 10.89 -27.44 -6.68
N ILE A 389 10.90 -26.41 -7.53
CA ILE A 389 10.70 -25.02 -7.09
C ILE A 389 9.34 -24.87 -6.41
N THR A 390 8.27 -25.46 -6.95
CA THR A 390 6.95 -25.38 -6.35
C THR A 390 6.94 -26.04 -4.97
N GLU A 391 7.54 -27.22 -4.83
CA GLU A 391 7.61 -27.98 -3.57
C GLU A 391 8.46 -27.25 -2.52
N GLU A 392 9.63 -26.72 -2.88
CA GLU A 392 10.53 -26.02 -1.96
C GLU A 392 10.02 -24.61 -1.58
N CYS A 393 9.33 -23.93 -2.48
CA CYS A 393 8.80 -22.59 -2.21
C CYS A 393 7.47 -22.61 -1.45
N GLN A 394 6.67 -23.66 -1.54
CA GLN A 394 5.38 -23.75 -0.86
C GLN A 394 5.45 -23.47 0.66
N PRO A 395 6.38 -24.08 1.43
CA PRO A 395 6.50 -23.76 2.86
C PRO A 395 6.85 -22.28 3.14
N LEU A 396 7.62 -21.65 2.24
CA LEU A 396 7.99 -20.24 2.36
C LEU A 396 6.77 -19.34 2.06
N ASP A 397 6.01 -19.66 1.02
CA ASP A 397 4.77 -18.95 0.69
C ASP A 397 3.73 -19.05 1.82
N ASP A 398 3.57 -20.24 2.42
CA ASP A 398 2.71 -20.45 3.57
C ASP A 398 3.19 -19.67 4.81
N ALA A 399 4.51 -19.55 5.01
CA ALA A 399 5.07 -18.75 6.10
C ALA A 399 4.89 -17.27 5.88
N ILE A 400 5.03 -16.78 4.64
CA ILE A 400 4.78 -15.38 4.27
C ILE A 400 3.31 -15.06 4.51
N ALA A 401 2.37 -15.85 3.98
CA ALA A 401 0.95 -15.63 4.13
C ALA A 401 0.52 -15.60 5.62
N ARG A 402 1.00 -16.54 6.44
CA ARG A 402 0.76 -16.53 7.89
C ARG A 402 1.31 -15.28 8.57
N THR A 403 2.48 -14.81 8.16
CA THR A 403 3.09 -13.60 8.73
C THR A 403 2.32 -12.34 8.35
N GLU A 404 1.78 -12.27 7.13
CA GLU A 404 0.87 -11.20 6.70
C GLU A 404 -0.44 -11.19 7.49
N ASP A 405 -1.03 -12.38 7.73
CA ASP A 405 -2.21 -12.52 8.57
C ASP A 405 -1.95 -12.09 10.03
N GLU A 406 -0.78 -12.41 10.60
CA GLU A 406 -0.38 -11.95 11.93
C GLU A 406 -0.28 -10.42 12.00
N ILE A 407 0.27 -9.76 10.96
CA ILE A 407 0.30 -8.30 10.88
C ILE A 407 -1.12 -7.73 10.83
N LYS A 408 -2.03 -8.35 10.10
CA LYS A 408 -3.44 -7.94 10.05
C LYS A 408 -4.10 -8.05 11.42
N LEU A 409 -3.97 -9.19 12.08
CA LEU A 409 -4.55 -9.44 13.39
C LEU A 409 -4.03 -8.49 14.47
N ILE A 410 -2.74 -8.18 14.47
CA ILE A 410 -2.18 -7.24 15.45
C ILE A 410 -2.69 -5.81 15.23
N ARG A 411 -2.96 -5.42 13.99
CA ARG A 411 -3.60 -4.13 13.68
C ARG A 411 -5.05 -4.08 14.17
N GLU A 412 -5.82 -5.13 13.94
CA GLU A 412 -7.20 -5.25 14.47
C GLU A 412 -7.21 -5.21 16.00
N TYR A 413 -6.28 -5.91 16.63
CA TYR A 413 -6.09 -5.85 18.09
C TYR A 413 -5.77 -4.43 18.56
N ARG A 414 -4.87 -3.71 17.87
CA ARG A 414 -4.51 -2.33 18.19
C ARG A 414 -5.74 -1.41 18.14
N ASP A 415 -6.52 -1.49 17.07
CA ASP A 415 -7.69 -0.64 16.89
C ASP A 415 -8.74 -0.90 17.97
N ARG A 416 -8.94 -2.16 18.34
CA ARG A 416 -9.81 -2.54 19.44
C ARG A 416 -9.29 -2.05 20.78
N LEU A 417 -8.00 -2.23 21.06
CA LEU A 417 -7.38 -1.77 22.30
C LEU A 417 -7.53 -0.25 22.47
N ILE A 418 -7.27 0.50 21.40
CA ILE A 418 -7.47 1.96 21.40
C ILE A 418 -8.92 2.29 21.74
N ALA A 419 -9.87 1.66 21.05
CA ALA A 419 -11.29 1.91 21.28
C ALA A 419 -11.70 1.60 22.72
N ASP A 420 -11.29 0.46 23.27
CA ASP A 420 -11.62 0.03 24.63
C ASP A 420 -11.03 0.99 25.67
N VAL A 421 -9.81 1.44 25.49
CA VAL A 421 -9.12 2.34 26.45
C VAL A 421 -9.70 3.77 26.39
N VAL A 422 -9.86 4.37 25.20
CA VAL A 422 -10.34 5.75 25.08
C VAL A 422 -11.84 5.91 25.36
N THR A 423 -12.59 4.80 25.38
CA THR A 423 -14.00 4.80 25.78
C THR A 423 -14.22 4.33 27.22
N GLY A 424 -13.15 4.09 27.97
CA GLY A 424 -13.21 3.71 29.37
C GLY A 424 -13.71 2.28 29.61
N GLN A 425 -13.56 1.37 28.63
CA GLN A 425 -13.87 -0.05 28.84
C GLN A 425 -12.72 -0.78 29.53
N VAL A 426 -11.51 -0.22 29.45
CA VAL A 426 -10.26 -0.73 30.02
C VAL A 426 -9.64 0.35 30.91
N ASP A 427 -9.40 0.01 32.18
CA ASP A 427 -8.79 0.90 33.18
C ASP A 427 -7.25 0.79 33.12
N VAL A 428 -6.59 1.88 32.76
CA VAL A 428 -5.13 1.95 32.65
C VAL A 428 -4.49 2.84 33.73
N ARG A 429 -5.27 3.32 34.74
CA ARG A 429 -4.78 4.20 35.80
C ARG A 429 -3.67 3.57 36.64
N GLY A 430 -3.70 2.25 36.80
CA GLY A 430 -2.68 1.50 37.54
C GLY A 430 -1.46 1.10 36.71
N TRP A 431 -1.44 1.39 35.41
CA TRP A 431 -0.30 1.05 34.56
C TRP A 431 0.88 1.97 34.85
N GLN A 432 2.08 1.40 34.89
CA GLN A 432 3.35 2.11 35.02
C GLN A 432 4.28 1.65 33.89
N PRO A 433 5.03 2.57 33.25
CA PRO A 433 5.96 2.21 32.20
C PRO A 433 7.08 1.32 32.74
N GLY A 434 7.33 0.22 32.03
CA GLY A 434 8.45 -0.68 32.25
C GLY A 434 9.65 -0.33 31.36
N PRO A 435 10.80 -1.04 31.53
CA PRO A 435 12.01 -0.78 30.75
C PRO A 435 11.82 -1.02 29.24
N ASP A 436 10.86 -1.86 28.85
CA ASP A 436 10.55 -2.19 27.46
C ASP A 436 9.56 -1.21 26.80
N ASP A 437 8.94 -0.33 27.60
CA ASP A 437 7.94 0.65 27.14
C ASP A 437 8.57 1.93 26.57
N VAL A 438 9.77 1.80 25.99
CA VAL A 438 10.45 2.92 25.32
C VAL A 438 9.70 3.27 24.02
N VAL A 439 9.26 4.51 23.94
CA VAL A 439 8.63 5.05 22.75
C VAL A 439 9.69 5.64 21.83
N ASP A 440 9.88 5.01 20.66
CA ASP A 440 10.71 5.54 19.58
C ASP A 440 9.77 6.03 18.45
N ASP A 441 9.74 7.33 18.24
CA ASP A 441 8.89 7.95 17.22
C ASP A 441 9.26 7.46 15.80
N ALA A 442 10.52 7.09 15.54
CA ALA A 442 10.92 6.49 14.27
C ALA A 442 10.34 5.07 14.10
N ALA A 443 10.25 4.30 15.20
CA ALA A 443 9.63 2.96 15.15
C ALA A 443 8.13 3.05 14.88
N LEU A 444 7.44 4.09 15.35
CA LEU A 444 6.01 4.30 15.11
C LEU A 444 5.67 4.44 13.61
N ALA A 445 6.63 4.80 12.77
CA ALA A 445 6.44 4.83 11.32
C ALA A 445 6.04 3.46 10.74
N ALA A 446 6.43 2.34 11.39
CA ALA A 446 6.05 0.99 10.97
C ALA A 446 4.54 0.68 11.12
N LEU A 447 3.80 1.50 11.87
CA LEU A 447 2.33 1.40 11.95
C LEU A 447 1.65 1.82 10.64
N GLY A 448 2.29 2.68 9.84
CA GLY A 448 1.86 3.04 8.49
C GLY A 448 2.13 1.93 7.48
N ASP A 449 1.47 1.98 6.32
CA ASP A 449 1.81 1.16 5.16
C ASP A 449 2.73 1.93 4.22
N GLU A 450 3.58 1.21 3.46
CA GLU A 450 4.44 1.82 2.42
C GLU A 450 3.63 2.53 1.31
N ASN A 451 2.35 2.15 1.14
CA ASN A 451 1.40 2.74 0.20
C ASN A 451 0.29 3.53 0.91
N GLU A 452 0.63 4.26 1.97
CA GLU A 452 -0.35 5.05 2.71
C GLU A 452 -0.99 6.11 1.80
N ASP A 453 -2.33 6.06 1.69
CA ASP A 453 -3.10 7.12 1.03
C ASP A 453 -3.00 8.39 1.89
N VAL A 454 -2.06 9.25 1.54
CA VAL A 454 -2.06 10.64 1.99
C VAL A 454 -3.33 11.24 1.39
N THR A 455 -4.10 11.95 2.23
CA THR A 455 -5.29 12.65 1.74
C THR A 455 -4.83 13.64 0.67
N GLU A 456 -5.06 13.30 -0.62
CA GLU A 456 -4.78 14.23 -1.72
C GLU A 456 -5.55 15.52 -1.46
N GLU A 457 -4.86 16.64 -1.56
CA GLU A 457 -5.48 17.95 -1.61
C GLU A 457 -6.22 18.00 -2.96
N GLU A 458 -7.54 17.80 -2.95
CA GLU A 458 -8.36 18.34 -4.02
C GLU A 458 -8.26 19.85 -3.88
N ASP A 459 -7.54 20.49 -4.80
CA ASP A 459 -7.61 21.93 -4.98
C ASP A 459 -9.10 22.23 -5.17
N GLY A 460 -9.71 22.73 -4.11
CA GLY A 460 -11.05 23.26 -4.20
C GLY A 460 -10.97 24.51 -5.10
N ASP A 461 -11.17 24.28 -6.40
CA ASP A 461 -11.60 25.36 -7.26
C ASP A 461 -12.86 25.92 -6.62
N GLY A 462 -12.65 27.11 -6.03
CA GLY A 462 -13.74 27.91 -5.53
C GLY A 462 -14.61 28.31 -6.72
N GLU A 463 -15.77 27.74 -6.77
CA GLU A 463 -16.92 28.40 -7.39
C GLU A 463 -17.94 28.64 -6.27
N ASP A 464 -18.31 29.90 -6.15
CA ASP A 464 -19.21 30.69 -5.32
C ASP A 464 -20.31 29.96 -4.52
#